data_56d381d92f3b08392a346da591387cc0
#
_entry.id   56d381d92f3b08392a346da591387cc0
#
_cell.length_a   1.000
_cell.length_b   1.000
_cell.length_c   1.000
_cell.angle_alpha   90.00
_cell.angle_beta   90.00
_cell.angle_gamma   90.00
#
_symmetry.space_group_name_H-M   'P 1'
#
loop_
_entity.id
_entity.type
_entity.pdbx_description
1 polymer ?
#
loop_
_entity_poly.entity_id
_entity_poly.type
_entity_poly.pdbx_seq_one_letter_code
_entity_poly.pdbx_strand_id
1 'polypeptide(L)'
;ATWLGCKQVYTASFMQPSDIAELIQGEQVTYTAGVPTIWIGLLNFLEATEYDVSSLRRIPVGGAAAPSALIEKFAKQFGVEIIHAWGMTELSPIGTLCYLKSYMHDWPEEKRSAVRAKQGLASPNVELRAVDENGGEVPWDGSSPGELQVRGTSVISEYYRDERSADSFMDGWFCTGDVVTIDSEGYIQIVDR
;
A
#
# COMPACT_ATOMS: atom_id res chain seq x y z
N ALA A 1 -15.56 1.72 6.03
CA ALA A 1 -16.65 2.40 5.26
C ALA A 1 -17.97 2.32 6.04
N THR A 2 -18.47 1.14 6.39
CA THR A 2 -19.76 0.91 7.10
C THR A 2 -19.84 1.68 8.42
N TRP A 3 -18.80 1.66 9.23
CA TRP A 3 -18.73 2.37 10.51
C TRP A 3 -18.85 3.90 10.39
N LEU A 4 -18.47 4.43 9.24
CA LEU A 4 -18.50 5.88 8.99
C LEU A 4 -19.73 6.30 8.18
N GLY A 5 -20.67 5.38 7.91
CA GLY A 5 -21.85 5.66 7.11
C GLY A 5 -21.56 6.00 5.64
N CYS A 6 -20.39 5.59 5.13
CA CYS A 6 -20.05 5.83 3.72
C CYS A 6 -20.87 4.96 2.79
N LYS A 7 -21.36 5.53 1.69
CA LYS A 7 -21.95 4.78 0.58
C LYS A 7 -20.92 3.81 0.03
N GLN A 8 -21.30 2.54 -0.13
CA GLN A 8 -20.47 1.52 -0.72
C GLN A 8 -21.00 1.20 -2.13
N VAL A 9 -20.09 1.20 -3.09
CA VAL A 9 -20.39 0.90 -4.49
C VAL A 9 -19.60 -0.35 -4.87
N TYR A 10 -20.28 -1.33 -5.39
CA TYR A 10 -19.68 -2.61 -5.78
C TYR A 10 -19.85 -2.82 -7.28
N THR A 11 -18.79 -3.29 -7.92
CA THR A 11 -18.86 -3.81 -9.28
C THR A 11 -19.69 -5.09 -9.30
N ALA A 12 -20.34 -5.37 -10.43
CA ALA A 12 -20.97 -6.66 -10.68
C ALA A 12 -19.90 -7.76 -10.87
N SER A 13 -20.30 -8.91 -11.41
CA SER A 13 -19.44 -10.10 -11.57
C SER A 13 -18.20 -9.87 -12.44
N PHE A 14 -18.16 -8.82 -13.24
CA PHE A 14 -17.07 -8.48 -14.13
C PHE A 14 -16.53 -7.09 -13.79
N MET A 15 -15.23 -7.02 -13.49
CA MET A 15 -14.51 -5.79 -13.17
C MET A 15 -13.75 -5.28 -14.40
N GLN A 16 -14.49 -4.96 -15.49
CA GLN A 16 -13.86 -4.36 -16.64
C GLN A 16 -13.53 -2.87 -16.36
N PRO A 17 -12.51 -2.31 -17.00
CA PRO A 17 -12.19 -0.89 -16.86
C PRO A 17 -13.37 0.05 -17.16
N SER A 18 -14.22 -0.30 -18.13
CA SER A 18 -15.45 0.43 -18.46
C SER A 18 -16.44 0.46 -17.30
N ASP A 19 -16.65 -0.69 -16.64
CA ASP A 19 -17.61 -0.79 -15.54
C ASP A 19 -17.15 0.05 -14.34
N ILE A 20 -15.83 0.03 -14.09
CA ILE A 20 -15.22 0.84 -13.02
C ILE A 20 -15.37 2.34 -13.32
N ALA A 21 -15.07 2.76 -14.54
CA ALA A 21 -15.19 4.16 -14.95
C ALA A 21 -16.65 4.66 -14.88
N GLU A 22 -17.61 3.85 -15.36
CA GLU A 22 -19.03 4.13 -15.27
C GLU A 22 -19.50 4.30 -13.82
N LEU A 23 -19.09 3.39 -12.93
CA LEU A 23 -19.41 3.49 -11.51
C LEU A 23 -18.77 4.71 -10.84
N ILE A 24 -17.52 5.03 -11.16
CA ILE A 24 -16.87 6.24 -10.61
C ILE A 24 -17.66 7.48 -11.02
N GLN A 25 -17.99 7.62 -12.29
CA GLN A 25 -18.76 8.75 -12.81
C GLN A 25 -20.19 8.78 -12.27
N GLY A 26 -20.92 7.68 -12.39
CA GLY A 26 -22.34 7.62 -12.03
C GLY A 26 -22.62 7.73 -10.54
N GLU A 27 -21.77 7.14 -9.72
CA GLU A 27 -21.92 7.09 -8.26
C GLU A 27 -21.06 8.12 -7.52
N GLN A 28 -20.29 8.91 -8.27
CA GLN A 28 -19.39 9.95 -7.75
C GLN A 28 -18.43 9.39 -6.69
N VAL A 29 -17.76 8.27 -7.03
CA VAL A 29 -16.86 7.56 -6.13
C VAL A 29 -15.66 8.44 -5.80
N THR A 30 -15.38 8.59 -4.51
CA THR A 30 -14.28 9.44 -4.02
C THR A 30 -13.04 8.65 -3.60
N TYR A 31 -13.20 7.35 -3.35
CA TYR A 31 -12.17 6.46 -2.81
C TYR A 31 -12.42 5.03 -3.29
N THR A 32 -11.37 4.37 -3.76
CA THR A 32 -11.41 2.96 -4.13
C THR A 32 -10.07 2.32 -3.80
N ALA A 33 -9.98 0.99 -3.76
CA ALA A 33 -8.74 0.29 -3.48
C ALA A 33 -8.63 -0.99 -4.33
N GLY A 34 -7.41 -1.42 -4.61
CA GLY A 34 -7.20 -2.67 -5.35
C GLY A 34 -5.75 -2.91 -5.73
N VAL A 35 -5.55 -3.89 -6.62
CA VAL A 35 -4.22 -4.27 -7.09
C VAL A 35 -3.80 -3.46 -8.33
N PRO A 36 -2.48 -3.31 -8.60
CA PRO A 36 -2.00 -2.45 -9.70
C PRO A 36 -2.60 -2.79 -11.07
N THR A 37 -2.85 -4.07 -11.36
CA THR A 37 -3.35 -4.53 -12.66
C THR A 37 -4.73 -3.93 -13.01
N ILE A 38 -5.60 -3.75 -12.01
CA ILE A 38 -6.91 -3.12 -12.19
C ILE A 38 -6.72 -1.66 -12.61
N TRP A 39 -5.86 -0.95 -11.93
CA TRP A 39 -5.63 0.49 -12.14
C TRP A 39 -4.84 0.79 -13.41
N ILE A 40 -3.94 -0.10 -13.83
CA ILE A 40 -3.30 -0.02 -15.15
C ILE A 40 -4.36 -0.18 -16.25
N GLY A 41 -5.28 -1.14 -16.10
CA GLY A 41 -6.39 -1.30 -17.04
C GLY A 41 -7.30 -0.08 -17.10
N LEU A 42 -7.68 0.47 -15.94
CA LEU A 42 -8.48 1.69 -15.87
C LEU A 42 -7.76 2.89 -16.48
N LEU A 43 -6.47 3.08 -16.19
CA LEU A 43 -5.67 4.18 -16.75
C LEU A 43 -5.67 4.14 -18.28
N ASN A 44 -5.35 2.99 -18.87
CA ASN A 44 -5.33 2.83 -20.33
C ASN A 44 -6.71 3.08 -20.95
N PHE A 45 -7.78 2.68 -20.27
CA PHE A 45 -9.15 2.92 -20.71
C PHE A 45 -9.50 4.42 -20.66
N LEU A 46 -9.16 5.09 -19.57
CA LEU A 46 -9.42 6.53 -19.40
C LEU A 46 -8.59 7.40 -20.37
N GLU A 47 -7.38 6.96 -20.76
CA GLU A 47 -6.58 7.66 -21.78
C GLU A 47 -7.22 7.59 -23.18
N ALA A 48 -8.13 6.64 -23.41
CA ALA A 48 -8.81 6.41 -24.69
C ALA A 48 -10.29 6.82 -24.71
N THR A 49 -10.82 7.33 -23.60
CA THR A 49 -12.26 7.62 -23.44
C THR A 49 -12.49 8.90 -22.65
N GLU A 50 -13.72 9.44 -22.70
CA GLU A 50 -14.08 10.70 -22.02
C GLU A 50 -14.98 10.43 -20.81
N TYR A 51 -14.52 9.62 -19.84
CA TYR A 51 -15.23 9.47 -18.57
C TYR A 51 -14.79 10.54 -17.55
N ASP A 52 -15.75 11.10 -16.83
CA ASP A 52 -15.49 12.01 -15.72
C ASP A 52 -15.17 11.24 -14.44
N VAL A 53 -13.91 11.24 -14.05
CA VAL A 53 -13.42 10.64 -12.80
C VAL A 53 -12.99 11.69 -11.78
N SER A 54 -13.39 12.94 -11.93
CA SER A 54 -12.99 14.07 -11.08
C SER A 54 -13.44 13.96 -9.63
N SER A 55 -14.45 13.12 -9.35
CA SER A 55 -14.87 12.77 -7.98
C SER A 55 -13.84 11.92 -7.24
N LEU A 56 -13.06 11.11 -7.97
CA LEU A 56 -12.09 10.19 -7.39
C LEU A 56 -10.89 10.96 -6.86
N ARG A 57 -10.54 10.72 -5.60
CA ARG A 57 -9.44 11.44 -4.91
C ARG A 57 -8.26 10.54 -4.61
N ARG A 58 -8.52 9.31 -4.16
CA ARG A 58 -7.48 8.42 -3.65
C ARG A 58 -7.72 6.98 -4.03
N ILE A 59 -6.62 6.30 -4.35
CA ILE A 59 -6.60 4.86 -4.64
C ILE A 59 -5.45 4.20 -3.86
N PRO A 60 -5.69 3.58 -2.70
CA PRO A 60 -4.74 2.63 -2.12
C PRO A 60 -4.49 1.46 -3.06
N VAL A 61 -3.23 1.20 -3.31
CA VAL A 61 -2.77 0.14 -4.20
C VAL A 61 -1.82 -0.77 -3.43
N GLY A 62 -2.18 -2.04 -3.33
CA GLY A 62 -1.41 -3.05 -2.61
C GLY A 62 -1.48 -4.43 -3.28
N GLY A 63 -0.92 -5.44 -2.62
CA GLY A 63 -0.84 -6.81 -3.15
C GLY A 63 0.30 -7.04 -4.15
N ALA A 64 0.82 -5.98 -4.76
CA ALA A 64 2.04 -5.95 -5.57
C ALA A 64 2.59 -4.53 -5.60
N ALA A 65 3.84 -4.36 -6.04
CA ALA A 65 4.45 -3.05 -6.17
C ALA A 65 3.72 -2.20 -7.24
N ALA A 66 3.31 -0.99 -6.86
CA ALA A 66 2.71 -0.04 -7.80
C ALA A 66 3.82 0.59 -8.68
N PRO A 67 3.74 0.49 -10.02
CA PRO A 67 4.71 1.14 -10.89
C PRO A 67 4.69 2.67 -10.69
N SER A 68 5.87 3.30 -10.63
CA SER A 68 5.98 4.76 -10.49
C SER A 68 5.23 5.51 -11.58
N ALA A 69 5.25 4.98 -12.81
CA ALA A 69 4.50 5.54 -13.93
C ALA A 69 2.98 5.57 -13.69
N LEU A 70 2.42 4.57 -13.01
CA LEU A 70 1.00 4.54 -12.63
C LEU A 70 0.69 5.67 -11.65
N ILE A 71 1.53 5.81 -10.61
CA ILE A 71 1.38 6.85 -9.58
C ILE A 71 1.42 8.24 -10.21
N GLU A 72 2.40 8.49 -11.07
CA GLU A 72 2.58 9.78 -11.71
C GLU A 72 1.46 10.13 -12.70
N LYS A 73 1.03 9.17 -13.52
CA LYS A 73 -0.01 9.41 -14.51
C LYS A 73 -1.35 9.74 -13.86
N PHE A 74 -1.78 8.97 -12.85
CA PHE A 74 -3.01 9.28 -12.12
C PHE A 74 -2.96 10.66 -11.47
N ALA A 75 -1.83 11.03 -10.86
CA ALA A 75 -1.68 12.34 -10.24
C ALA A 75 -1.70 13.48 -11.27
N LYS A 76 -0.98 13.34 -12.39
CA LYS A 76 -0.82 14.42 -13.39
C LYS A 76 -2.05 14.59 -14.30
N GLN A 77 -2.67 13.47 -14.71
CA GLN A 77 -3.78 13.51 -15.68
C GLN A 77 -5.14 13.66 -15.03
N PHE A 78 -5.34 13.03 -13.88
CA PHE A 78 -6.66 12.94 -13.23
C PHE A 78 -6.71 13.59 -11.85
N GLY A 79 -5.58 14.06 -11.30
CA GLY A 79 -5.53 14.63 -9.95
C GLY A 79 -5.78 13.59 -8.84
N VAL A 80 -5.64 12.30 -9.14
CA VAL A 80 -5.89 11.20 -8.22
C VAL A 80 -4.62 10.77 -7.51
N GLU A 81 -4.66 10.71 -6.20
CA GLU A 81 -3.56 10.25 -5.37
C GLU A 81 -3.53 8.71 -5.28
N ILE A 82 -2.52 8.08 -5.85
CA ILE A 82 -2.23 6.66 -5.59
C ILE A 82 -1.47 6.56 -4.27
N ILE A 83 -1.99 5.76 -3.35
CA ILE A 83 -1.36 5.49 -2.07
C ILE A 83 -0.80 4.06 -2.11
N HIS A 84 0.52 3.94 -2.24
CA HIS A 84 1.15 2.62 -2.20
C HIS A 84 0.95 2.03 -0.80
N ALA A 85 0.56 0.77 -0.73
CA ALA A 85 0.27 0.05 0.51
C ALA A 85 0.95 -1.31 0.51
N TRP A 86 1.43 -1.71 1.67
CA TRP A 86 1.87 -3.07 1.91
C TRP A 86 1.05 -3.69 3.04
N GLY A 87 0.82 -4.96 2.91
CA GLY A 87 0.15 -5.74 3.94
C GLY A 87 -0.07 -7.17 3.51
N MET A 88 -0.63 -7.96 4.43
CA MET A 88 -0.90 -9.37 4.24
C MET A 88 -2.07 -9.77 5.13
N THR A 89 -2.64 -10.94 4.92
CA THR A 89 -3.78 -11.44 5.69
C THR A 89 -3.49 -11.43 7.20
N GLU A 90 -2.26 -11.73 7.56
CA GLU A 90 -1.75 -11.78 8.93
C GLU A 90 -1.73 -10.41 9.64
N LEU A 91 -1.93 -9.31 8.91
CA LEU A 91 -2.01 -7.94 9.45
C LEU A 91 -3.41 -7.32 9.39
N SER A 92 -4.42 -8.04 8.96
CA SER A 92 -5.85 -7.68 8.93
C SER A 92 -6.24 -6.39 8.17
N PRO A 93 -5.85 -6.13 6.93
CA PRO A 93 -4.73 -6.66 6.16
C PRO A 93 -3.56 -5.67 6.01
N ILE A 94 -3.64 -4.43 6.56
CA ILE A 94 -2.76 -3.30 6.24
C ILE A 94 -1.61 -3.19 7.23
N GLY A 95 -0.37 -3.29 6.72
CA GLY A 95 0.85 -3.07 7.49
C GLY A 95 1.39 -1.65 7.34
N THR A 96 1.47 -1.14 6.11
CA THR A 96 1.98 0.21 5.83
C THR A 96 1.16 0.94 4.78
N LEU A 97 1.23 2.27 4.81
CA LEU A 97 0.64 3.18 3.84
C LEU A 97 1.62 4.30 3.50
N CYS A 98 1.76 4.62 2.22
CA CYS A 98 2.69 5.63 1.75
C CYS A 98 2.01 7.00 1.62
N TYR A 99 1.96 7.73 2.70
CA TYR A 99 1.62 9.16 2.70
C TYR A 99 2.87 10.02 2.84
N LEU A 100 2.91 11.13 2.14
CA LEU A 100 3.94 12.14 2.39
C LEU A 100 3.70 12.78 3.76
N LYS A 101 4.78 12.95 4.54
CA LYS A 101 4.73 13.78 5.75
C LYS A 101 4.49 15.25 5.37
N SER A 102 3.89 16.02 6.27
CA SER A 102 3.45 17.39 5.97
C SER A 102 4.55 18.28 5.38
N TYR A 103 5.76 18.22 5.92
CA TYR A 103 6.91 19.00 5.42
C TYR A 103 7.48 18.52 4.09
N MET A 104 7.13 17.31 3.63
CA MET A 104 7.58 16.78 2.34
C MET A 104 6.80 17.38 1.16
N HIS A 105 5.67 18.02 1.41
CA HIS A 105 4.90 18.68 0.35
C HIS A 105 5.69 19.83 -0.32
N ASP A 106 6.64 20.42 0.40
CA ASP A 106 7.52 21.47 -0.11
C ASP A 106 8.78 20.92 -0.81
N TRP A 107 8.96 19.61 -0.83
CA TRP A 107 10.10 18.98 -1.49
C TRP A 107 9.96 19.01 -3.02
N PRO A 108 11.09 19.00 -3.76
CA PRO A 108 11.08 18.83 -5.21
C PRO A 108 10.29 17.57 -5.61
N GLU A 109 9.59 17.63 -6.75
CA GLU A 109 8.71 16.54 -7.22
C GLU A 109 9.45 15.22 -7.35
N GLU A 110 10.71 15.24 -7.80
CA GLU A 110 11.54 14.04 -7.90
C GLU A 110 11.68 13.31 -6.55
N LYS A 111 11.94 14.07 -5.47
CA LYS A 111 12.03 13.50 -4.13
C LYS A 111 10.68 12.97 -3.63
N ARG A 112 9.60 13.70 -3.89
CA ARG A 112 8.24 13.26 -3.54
C ARG A 112 7.86 11.99 -4.27
N SER A 113 8.16 11.89 -5.56
CA SER A 113 7.92 10.70 -6.37
C SER A 113 8.71 9.49 -5.85
N ALA A 114 9.98 9.69 -5.46
CA ALA A 114 10.79 8.64 -4.86
C ALA A 114 10.19 8.11 -3.53
N VAL A 115 9.64 8.99 -2.70
CA VAL A 115 8.93 8.57 -1.48
C VAL A 115 7.64 7.80 -1.83
N ARG A 116 6.81 8.32 -2.74
CA ARG A 116 5.54 7.67 -3.14
C ARG A 116 5.72 6.29 -3.75
N ALA A 117 6.89 5.97 -4.29
CA ALA A 117 7.21 4.66 -4.83
C ALA A 117 7.45 3.60 -3.73
N LYS A 118 7.73 4.00 -2.50
CA LYS A 118 7.95 3.10 -1.36
C LYS A 118 6.63 2.54 -0.82
N GLN A 119 6.71 1.48 0.01
CA GLN A 119 5.51 0.87 0.62
C GLN A 119 4.98 1.67 1.83
N GLY A 120 5.73 2.65 2.29
CA GLY A 120 5.25 3.66 3.23
C GLY A 120 5.64 3.45 4.69
N LEU A 121 4.87 4.09 5.56
CA LEU A 121 5.04 4.12 7.00
C LEU A 121 4.12 3.09 7.67
N ALA A 122 4.50 2.59 8.84
CA ALA A 122 3.65 1.72 9.65
C ALA A 122 2.26 2.33 9.86
N SER A 123 1.23 1.50 9.69
CA SER A 123 -0.14 1.87 10.04
C SER A 123 -0.27 2.06 11.55
N PRO A 124 -1.26 2.82 12.02
CA PRO A 124 -1.58 2.86 13.46
C PRO A 124 -1.75 1.44 14.02
N ASN A 125 -1.18 1.21 15.21
CA ASN A 125 -1.16 -0.09 15.91
C ASN A 125 -0.31 -1.19 15.27
N VAL A 126 0.55 -0.87 14.32
CA VAL A 126 1.59 -1.76 13.79
C VAL A 126 2.95 -1.19 14.13
N GLU A 127 3.76 -1.98 14.80
CA GLU A 127 5.19 -1.73 14.97
C GLU A 127 5.94 -2.57 13.93
N LEU A 128 7.04 -2.04 13.42
CA LEU A 128 7.88 -2.73 12.45
C LEU A 128 9.36 -2.57 12.81
N ARG A 129 10.15 -3.58 12.45
CA ARG A 129 11.60 -3.56 12.45
C ARG A 129 12.13 -4.37 11.28
N ALA A 130 13.36 -4.14 10.87
CA ALA A 130 14.08 -5.00 9.96
C ALA A 130 15.29 -5.59 10.68
N VAL A 131 15.49 -6.91 10.53
CA VAL A 131 16.57 -7.63 11.24
C VAL A 131 17.48 -8.34 10.26
N ASP A 132 18.74 -8.46 10.63
CA ASP A 132 19.73 -9.25 9.91
C ASP A 132 19.59 -10.76 10.21
N GLU A 133 20.42 -11.58 9.59
CA GLU A 133 20.45 -13.06 9.77
C GLU A 133 20.74 -13.49 11.22
N ASN A 134 21.28 -12.61 12.06
CA ASN A 134 21.58 -12.89 13.48
C ASN A 134 20.47 -12.36 14.41
N GLY A 135 19.39 -11.77 13.85
CA GLY A 135 18.30 -11.16 14.59
C GLY A 135 18.60 -9.75 15.13
N GLY A 136 19.72 -9.15 14.73
CA GLY A 136 20.06 -7.77 15.06
C GLY A 136 19.29 -6.78 14.19
N GLU A 137 18.77 -5.69 14.78
CA GLU A 137 18.10 -4.65 14.00
C GLU A 137 19.09 -3.95 13.05
N VAL A 138 18.71 -3.83 11.77
CA VAL A 138 19.51 -3.08 10.79
C VAL A 138 19.27 -1.58 10.90
N PRO A 139 20.26 -0.74 10.54
CA PRO A 139 20.08 0.71 10.59
C PRO A 139 19.02 1.19 9.58
N TRP A 140 18.32 2.25 9.95
CA TRP A 140 17.34 2.91 9.09
C TRP A 140 18.01 3.94 8.17
N ASP A 141 18.87 3.46 7.30
CA ASP A 141 19.69 4.25 6.37
C ASP A 141 19.20 4.23 4.91
N GLY A 142 18.14 3.46 4.66
CA GLY A 142 17.55 3.28 3.33
C GLY A 142 18.34 2.34 2.42
N SER A 143 19.40 1.70 2.91
CA SER A 143 20.29 0.84 2.12
C SER A 143 20.59 -0.52 2.74
N SER A 144 20.53 -0.63 4.05
CA SER A 144 20.77 -1.88 4.78
C SER A 144 19.53 -2.77 4.73
N PRO A 145 19.57 -3.92 4.03
CA PRO A 145 18.41 -4.82 3.95
C PRO A 145 18.29 -5.67 5.22
N GLY A 146 17.06 -6.00 5.59
CA GLY A 146 16.76 -6.92 6.66
C GLY A 146 15.37 -7.54 6.49
N GLU A 147 15.14 -8.69 7.14
CA GLU A 147 13.81 -9.30 7.18
C GLU A 147 12.85 -8.39 7.94
N LEU A 148 11.71 -8.07 7.31
CA LEU A 148 10.67 -7.28 7.94
C LEU A 148 9.95 -8.10 9.01
N GLN A 149 9.97 -7.62 10.22
CA GLN A 149 9.22 -8.18 11.33
C GLN A 149 8.22 -7.15 11.84
N VAL A 150 7.04 -7.63 12.20
CA VAL A 150 5.94 -6.77 12.65
C VAL A 150 5.27 -7.31 13.91
N ARG A 151 4.72 -6.40 14.70
CA ARG A 151 3.83 -6.75 15.81
C ARG A 151 2.77 -5.67 15.98
N GLY A 152 1.68 -6.01 16.65
CA GLY A 152 0.62 -5.05 16.91
C GLY A 152 -0.73 -5.71 17.12
N THR A 153 -1.74 -4.91 17.43
CA THR A 153 -3.08 -5.41 17.74
C THR A 153 -3.84 -5.96 16.54
N SER A 154 -3.39 -5.65 15.31
CA SER A 154 -3.94 -6.18 14.05
C SER A 154 -3.15 -7.36 13.50
N VAL A 155 -2.01 -7.70 14.10
CA VAL A 155 -1.16 -8.83 13.69
C VAL A 155 -1.66 -10.10 14.35
N ILE A 156 -1.67 -11.21 13.61
CA ILE A 156 -2.07 -12.51 14.15
C ILE A 156 -1.18 -12.92 15.32
N SER A 157 -1.71 -13.73 16.22
CA SER A 157 -0.95 -14.36 17.30
C SER A 157 -0.50 -15.79 16.96
N GLU A 158 -1.23 -16.44 16.07
CA GLU A 158 -0.95 -17.82 15.64
C GLU A 158 -1.77 -18.17 14.41
N TYR A 159 -1.37 -19.19 13.65
CA TYR A 159 -2.19 -19.82 12.63
C TYR A 159 -3.11 -20.88 13.25
N TYR A 160 -4.34 -20.94 12.81
CA TYR A 160 -5.33 -21.84 13.37
C TYR A 160 -4.92 -23.32 13.18
N ARG A 161 -4.69 -24.04 14.29
CA ARG A 161 -4.34 -25.46 14.31
C ARG A 161 -3.10 -25.79 13.48
N ASP A 162 -2.13 -24.92 13.40
CA ASP A 162 -0.87 -25.15 12.70
C ASP A 162 0.28 -25.11 13.72
N GLU A 163 0.92 -26.27 13.93
CA GLU A 163 2.03 -26.40 14.88
C GLU A 163 3.27 -25.58 14.46
N ARG A 164 3.38 -25.25 13.16
CA ARG A 164 4.46 -24.41 12.63
C ARG A 164 4.28 -22.92 12.94
N SER A 165 3.17 -22.56 13.60
CA SER A 165 2.93 -21.17 14.00
C SER A 165 4.09 -20.58 14.79
N ALA A 166 4.71 -21.38 15.67
CA ALA A 166 5.84 -20.94 16.49
C ALA A 166 7.05 -20.49 15.65
N ASP A 167 7.28 -21.13 14.49
CA ASP A 167 8.40 -20.83 13.59
C ASP A 167 8.23 -19.49 12.86
N SER A 168 6.99 -18.96 12.85
CA SER A 168 6.65 -17.68 12.22
C SER A 168 6.84 -16.48 13.15
N PHE A 169 7.26 -16.72 14.39
CA PHE A 169 7.45 -15.67 15.38
C PHE A 169 8.83 -15.73 16.01
N MET A 170 9.43 -14.55 16.22
CA MET A 170 10.69 -14.37 16.94
C MET A 170 10.51 -13.28 18.00
N ASP A 171 10.66 -13.66 19.27
CA ASP A 171 10.57 -12.73 20.41
C ASP A 171 9.28 -11.85 20.40
N GLY A 172 8.14 -12.44 20.01
CA GLY A 172 6.85 -11.76 19.91
C GLY A 172 6.66 -10.90 18.65
N TRP A 173 7.58 -11.00 17.69
CA TRP A 173 7.48 -10.39 16.37
C TRP A 173 7.10 -11.44 15.33
N PHE A 174 6.15 -11.12 14.48
CA PHE A 174 5.79 -11.93 13.33
C PHE A 174 6.80 -11.70 12.19
N CYS A 175 7.39 -12.78 11.70
CA CYS A 175 8.33 -12.79 10.58
C CYS A 175 7.56 -12.81 9.27
N THR A 176 7.66 -11.75 8.47
CA THR A 176 6.82 -11.59 7.28
C THR A 176 7.34 -12.33 6.06
N GLY A 177 8.63 -12.67 6.04
CA GLY A 177 9.34 -13.22 4.89
C GLY A 177 9.63 -12.20 3.79
N ASP A 178 9.27 -10.92 3.98
CA ASP A 178 9.66 -9.83 3.08
C ASP A 178 10.99 -9.23 3.55
N VAL A 179 11.90 -8.93 2.62
CA VAL A 179 13.16 -8.23 2.89
C VAL A 179 12.99 -6.76 2.51
N VAL A 180 13.31 -5.87 3.45
CA VAL A 180 13.10 -4.44 3.28
C VAL A 180 14.35 -3.64 3.64
N THR A 181 14.44 -2.43 3.10
CA THR A 181 15.21 -1.35 3.69
C THR A 181 14.27 -0.36 4.36
N ILE A 182 14.73 0.31 5.42
CA ILE A 182 13.99 1.39 6.10
C ILE A 182 14.85 2.65 6.02
N ASP A 183 14.27 3.74 5.55
CA ASP A 183 15.00 5.00 5.51
C ASP A 183 14.92 5.79 6.84
N SER A 184 15.71 6.85 6.95
CA SER A 184 15.73 7.72 8.14
C SER A 184 14.41 8.42 8.43
N GLU A 185 13.50 8.43 7.47
CA GLU A 185 12.14 8.94 7.60
C GLU A 185 11.13 7.85 8.03
N GLY A 186 11.58 6.59 8.13
CA GLY A 186 10.78 5.44 8.53
C GLY A 186 9.98 4.78 7.41
N TYR A 187 10.19 5.17 6.15
CA TYR A 187 9.53 4.50 5.02
C TYR A 187 10.23 3.19 4.70
N ILE A 188 9.44 2.13 4.59
CA ILE A 188 9.94 0.84 4.11
C ILE A 188 9.94 0.78 2.59
N GLN A 189 10.93 0.07 2.06
CA GLN A 189 10.99 -0.33 0.66
C GLN A 189 11.30 -1.82 0.58
N ILE A 190 10.39 -2.60 -0.02
CA ILE A 190 10.61 -4.02 -0.27
C ILE A 190 11.67 -4.16 -1.35
N VAL A 191 12.69 -4.96 -1.07
CA VAL A 191 13.81 -5.23 -1.98
C VAL A 191 13.86 -6.69 -2.42
N ASP A 192 13.27 -7.60 -1.63
CA ASP A 192 13.14 -9.02 -1.96
C ASP A 192 11.97 -9.66 -1.18
N ARG A 193 11.71 -10.96 -1.52
CA ARG A 193 10.66 -11.75 -0.88
C ARG A 193 11.05 -13.24 -0.78
#